data_66448a12ff749bc2c2c04bab96566cd6
#
_entry.id   66448a12ff749bc2c2c04bab96566cd6
#
_cell.length_a   1.000
_cell.length_b   1.000
_cell.length_c   1.000
_cell.angle_alpha   90.00
_cell.angle_beta   90.00
_cell.angle_gamma   90.00
#
_symmetry.space_group_name_H-M   'P 1'
#
loop_
_entity.id
_entity.type
_entity.pdbx_description
1 polymer ?
#
loop_
_entity_poly.entity_id
_entity_poly.type
_entity_poly.pdbx_seq_one_letter_code
_entity_poly.pdbx_strand_id
1 'polypeptide(L)'
;MSLRLTSLCRAVLLTLFLSFPALAGASPERTDFSGVARLVERRIPFLAGKVDFRPAPAAAENSDAFTLATRRGRLTIEATSPSAAATAVNYYLNHFCGMSLSHNGDNLHDLPSLPEVAPSVTVRSPFRYRYALNYCTYNYTYSFYDWNDWERELDWMALNGVNLMLAPLGTELVWAQTLEDAGFTEEEIGDFIPGPAFTAWWLMGNLEGWGGPMSRGMMENRARMQQRILARMAELGIEPVLQGFWGMVPNKLREKYPDARIVDQGLWGRIFPRPAILLPEDPLFDRMSDRYYSVLRELYGDSVKYLGGDLFHEGGDTTGMHVTRTASMIQASMQRHFPGSKWMLQGWSGNPKKELLAGLDPALTVVIDLFGESGSTWRNTGEFYGSPWIWATVNHFGGKTDMGGQLPVILAGPHEARSESKKHLCGVGILPEGIAANPVVYDWALKTAWEPGAPDPDDYLRRYIVYRYGTWNDHVYEAWRLLLGSVYGEFAIKGEGTFESIFCARPGLDVTSVSTWGPK
;
A
#
# COMPACT_ATOMS: atom_id res chain seq x y z
N MET A 1 20.72 -28.23 -92.64
CA MET A 1 20.94 -29.50 -91.94
C MET A 1 20.91 -29.24 -90.47
N SER A 2 19.78 -29.30 -89.89
CA SER A 2 19.24 -30.28 -88.96
C SER A 2 20.13 -30.49 -87.71
N LEU A 3 19.66 -30.04 -86.57
CA LEU A 3 19.19 -30.92 -85.50
C LEU A 3 18.64 -30.11 -84.32
N ARG A 4 17.42 -30.42 -83.97
CA ARG A 4 16.70 -29.95 -82.78
C ARG A 4 17.19 -30.73 -81.58
N LEU A 5 17.29 -30.06 -80.40
CA LEU A 5 17.19 -30.76 -79.14
C LEU A 5 16.29 -29.95 -78.21
N THR A 6 15.21 -30.57 -77.86
CA THR A 6 14.25 -30.17 -76.86
C THR A 6 14.78 -30.54 -75.46
N SER A 7 14.74 -29.63 -74.52
CA SER A 7 15.07 -29.92 -73.10
C SER A 7 13.85 -29.60 -72.27
N LEU A 8 13.28 -30.64 -71.65
CA LEU A 8 12.21 -30.58 -70.65
C LEU A 8 12.75 -30.02 -69.35
N CYS A 9 12.27 -28.85 -68.91
CA CYS A 9 12.41 -28.42 -67.53
C CYS A 9 11.31 -29.04 -66.65
N ARG A 10 11.67 -30.02 -65.82
CA ARG A 10 10.82 -30.47 -64.71
C ARG A 10 10.98 -29.48 -63.57
N ALA A 11 9.91 -28.76 -63.25
CA ALA A 11 9.80 -27.97 -61.99
C ALA A 11 9.57 -28.94 -60.84
N VAL A 12 10.52 -29.00 -59.92
CA VAL A 12 10.35 -29.64 -58.60
C VAL A 12 9.83 -28.58 -57.64
N LEU A 13 8.53 -28.67 -57.31
CA LEU A 13 7.97 -27.89 -56.19
C LEU A 13 8.49 -28.49 -54.88
N LEU A 14 9.44 -27.81 -54.23
CA LEU A 14 9.82 -28.07 -52.83
C LEU A 14 8.80 -27.37 -51.94
N THR A 15 7.85 -28.10 -51.39
CA THR A 15 6.98 -27.62 -50.30
C THR A 15 7.77 -27.61 -48.99
N LEU A 16 8.24 -26.41 -48.61
CA LEU A 16 8.78 -26.19 -47.27
C LEU A 16 7.59 -26.20 -46.28
N PHE A 17 7.46 -27.28 -45.53
CA PHE A 17 6.69 -27.31 -44.31
C PHE A 17 7.46 -26.50 -43.24
N LEU A 18 7.10 -25.23 -43.08
CA LEU A 18 7.45 -24.46 -41.85
C LEU A 18 6.62 -25.05 -40.71
N SER A 19 7.22 -25.98 -39.97
CA SER A 19 6.72 -26.36 -38.67
C SER A 19 6.93 -25.16 -37.71
N PHE A 20 5.88 -24.38 -37.49
CA PHE A 20 5.82 -23.48 -36.32
C PHE A 20 5.88 -24.36 -35.09
N PRO A 21 6.83 -24.12 -34.16
CA PRO A 21 6.72 -24.72 -32.86
C PRO A 21 5.42 -24.20 -32.25
N ALA A 22 4.51 -25.11 -31.92
CA ALA A 22 3.37 -24.79 -31.08
C ALA A 22 3.94 -24.12 -29.82
N LEU A 23 3.59 -22.85 -29.59
CA LEU A 23 3.76 -22.21 -28.31
C LEU A 23 3.05 -23.14 -27.31
N ALA A 24 3.84 -23.95 -26.62
CA ALA A 24 3.37 -24.64 -25.43
C ALA A 24 2.84 -23.55 -24.52
N GLY A 25 1.52 -23.43 -24.43
CA GLY A 25 0.88 -22.56 -23.49
C GLY A 25 1.46 -22.87 -22.13
N ALA A 26 2.11 -21.90 -21.49
CA ALA A 26 2.53 -22.02 -20.11
C ALA A 26 1.30 -22.50 -19.34
N SER A 27 1.41 -23.65 -18.70
CA SER A 27 0.36 -24.13 -17.79
C SER A 27 0.10 -22.98 -16.83
N PRO A 28 -1.16 -22.58 -16.56
CA PRO A 28 -1.41 -21.52 -15.59
C PRO A 28 -0.70 -21.92 -14.30
N GLU A 29 0.23 -21.06 -13.86
CA GLU A 29 0.95 -21.29 -12.60
C GLU A 29 -0.11 -21.56 -11.53
N ARG A 30 -0.03 -22.73 -10.92
CA ARG A 30 -1.02 -23.17 -9.94
C ARG A 30 -0.87 -22.27 -8.72
N THR A 31 -1.87 -21.42 -8.43
CA THR A 31 -1.87 -20.53 -7.26
C THR A 31 -1.48 -21.31 -6.00
N ASP A 32 -0.41 -20.90 -5.36
CA ASP A 32 0.10 -21.53 -4.13
C ASP A 32 -0.56 -20.88 -2.90
N PHE A 33 -1.24 -21.68 -2.10
CA PHE A 33 -1.88 -21.26 -0.84
C PHE A 33 -1.10 -21.71 0.40
N SER A 34 0.10 -22.25 0.25
CA SER A 34 0.90 -22.75 1.38
C SER A 34 1.21 -21.67 2.41
N GLY A 35 1.42 -20.42 1.98
CA GLY A 35 1.60 -19.27 2.87
C GLY A 35 0.37 -19.01 3.73
N VAL A 36 -0.83 -19.07 3.14
CA VAL A 36 -2.09 -18.89 3.86
C VAL A 36 -2.36 -20.07 4.80
N ALA A 37 -2.03 -21.30 4.40
CA ALA A 37 -2.15 -22.47 5.29
C ALA A 37 -1.26 -22.30 6.54
N ARG A 38 0.00 -21.86 6.38
CA ARG A 38 0.90 -21.54 7.50
C ARG A 38 0.39 -20.39 8.36
N LEU A 39 -0.24 -19.38 7.77
CA LEU A 39 -0.92 -18.30 8.51
C LEU A 39 -2.03 -18.87 9.40
N VAL A 40 -2.88 -19.75 8.85
CA VAL A 40 -3.96 -20.41 9.63
C VAL A 40 -3.39 -21.23 10.78
N GLU A 41 -2.35 -22.03 10.54
CA GLU A 41 -1.68 -22.83 11.58
C GLU A 41 -1.14 -21.95 12.72
N ARG A 42 -0.60 -20.81 12.39
CA ARG A 42 0.05 -19.88 13.32
C ARG A 42 -0.95 -19.05 14.13
N ARG A 43 -1.99 -18.55 13.46
CA ARG A 43 -2.90 -17.55 14.05
C ARG A 43 -4.26 -18.14 14.49
N ILE A 44 -4.68 -19.28 13.92
CA ILE A 44 -6.02 -19.85 14.10
C ILE A 44 -5.91 -21.35 14.31
N PRO A 45 -5.27 -21.81 15.41
CA PRO A 45 -4.93 -23.23 15.60
C PRO A 45 -6.11 -24.20 15.49
N PHE A 46 -7.33 -23.79 15.89
CA PHE A 46 -8.51 -24.65 15.82
C PHE A 46 -8.95 -24.97 14.36
N LEU A 47 -8.53 -24.16 13.37
CA LEU A 47 -8.71 -24.40 11.94
C LEU A 47 -7.54 -25.16 11.29
N ALA A 48 -6.40 -25.30 11.97
CA ALA A 48 -5.23 -25.98 11.42
C ALA A 48 -5.57 -27.38 10.91
N GLY A 49 -5.17 -27.68 9.68
CA GLY A 49 -5.47 -28.94 9.03
C GLY A 49 -6.95 -29.19 8.67
N LYS A 50 -7.87 -28.24 8.92
CA LYS A 50 -9.31 -28.37 8.63
C LYS A 50 -9.77 -27.51 7.44
N VAL A 51 -8.85 -26.81 6.76
CA VAL A 51 -9.16 -25.97 5.60
C VAL A 51 -8.58 -26.59 4.32
N ASP A 52 -9.39 -26.67 3.27
CA ASP A 52 -9.01 -27.12 1.94
C ASP A 52 -8.99 -25.89 1.00
N PHE A 53 -7.81 -25.42 0.63
CA PHE A 53 -7.66 -24.32 -0.32
C PHE A 53 -7.63 -24.83 -1.76
N ARG A 54 -8.34 -24.14 -2.66
CA ARG A 54 -8.41 -24.44 -4.09
C ARG A 54 -8.32 -23.18 -4.93
N PRO A 55 -7.65 -23.23 -6.09
CA PRO A 55 -7.63 -22.10 -7.01
C PRO A 55 -8.99 -21.94 -7.69
N ALA A 56 -9.49 -20.71 -7.70
CA ALA A 56 -10.60 -20.28 -8.52
C ALA A 56 -10.05 -19.60 -9.80
N PRO A 57 -10.79 -19.64 -10.93
CA PRO A 57 -10.44 -18.84 -12.10
C PRO A 57 -10.32 -17.36 -11.76
N ALA A 58 -9.40 -16.65 -12.42
CA ALA A 58 -9.28 -15.21 -12.27
C ALA A 58 -10.65 -14.54 -12.49
N ALA A 59 -11.02 -13.64 -11.62
CA ALA A 59 -12.23 -12.86 -11.78
C ALA A 59 -12.05 -11.83 -12.90
N ALA A 60 -13.16 -11.39 -13.51
CA ALA A 60 -13.14 -10.34 -14.52
C ALA A 60 -12.49 -9.06 -13.95
N GLU A 61 -11.77 -8.32 -14.78
CA GLU A 61 -11.14 -7.04 -14.44
C GLU A 61 -10.04 -7.11 -13.35
N ASN A 62 -9.40 -8.28 -13.15
CA ASN A 62 -8.37 -8.49 -12.12
C ASN A 62 -8.86 -8.18 -10.70
N SER A 63 -10.14 -8.37 -10.40
CA SER A 63 -10.70 -8.30 -9.06
C SER A 63 -10.55 -9.64 -8.36
N ASP A 64 -10.47 -9.60 -7.02
CA ASP A 64 -10.40 -10.81 -6.21
C ASP A 64 -11.80 -11.35 -5.87
N ALA A 65 -11.86 -12.67 -5.71
CA ALA A 65 -13.07 -13.38 -5.29
C ALA A 65 -12.73 -14.64 -4.50
N PHE A 66 -13.66 -15.07 -3.65
CA PHE A 66 -13.60 -16.36 -2.98
C PHE A 66 -14.98 -16.99 -2.84
N THR A 67 -15.00 -18.30 -2.70
CA THR A 67 -16.21 -19.08 -2.37
C THR A 67 -15.93 -19.96 -1.17
N LEU A 68 -16.83 -19.94 -0.20
CA LEU A 68 -16.80 -20.73 1.03
C LEU A 68 -17.87 -21.81 1.02
N ALA A 69 -17.52 -23.01 1.47
CA ALA A 69 -18.46 -24.08 1.76
C ALA A 69 -17.88 -24.99 2.85
N THR A 70 -18.73 -25.60 3.65
CA THR A 70 -18.31 -26.72 4.50
C THR A 70 -18.70 -28.06 3.86
N ARG A 71 -17.75 -28.98 3.85
CA ARG A 71 -17.98 -30.35 3.33
C ARG A 71 -17.33 -31.37 4.27
N ARG A 72 -18.13 -32.27 4.79
CA ARG A 72 -17.65 -33.35 5.68
C ARG A 72 -16.82 -32.85 6.88
N GLY A 73 -17.25 -31.76 7.51
CA GLY A 73 -16.59 -31.18 8.68
C GLY A 73 -15.30 -30.41 8.36
N ARG A 74 -15.02 -30.09 7.07
CA ARG A 74 -13.89 -29.29 6.63
C ARG A 74 -14.38 -28.02 5.94
N LEU A 75 -13.67 -26.92 6.12
CA LEU A 75 -13.90 -25.69 5.39
C LEU A 75 -13.19 -25.78 4.02
N THR A 76 -13.93 -25.62 2.93
CA THR A 76 -13.39 -25.50 1.58
C THR A 76 -13.41 -24.04 1.16
N ILE A 77 -12.27 -23.52 0.72
CA ILE A 77 -12.07 -22.16 0.23
C ILE A 77 -11.58 -22.25 -1.22
N GLU A 78 -12.39 -21.77 -2.16
CA GLU A 78 -11.96 -21.55 -3.55
C GLU A 78 -11.68 -20.07 -3.73
N ALA A 79 -10.45 -19.66 -4.11
CA ALA A 79 -10.04 -18.27 -4.16
C ALA A 79 -9.17 -17.95 -5.39
N THR A 80 -9.24 -16.69 -5.85
CA THR A 80 -8.50 -16.21 -7.01
C THR A 80 -7.04 -15.90 -6.71
N SER A 81 -6.72 -15.61 -5.43
CA SER A 81 -5.39 -15.24 -4.97
C SER A 81 -5.17 -15.67 -3.51
N PRO A 82 -3.90 -15.72 -3.01
CA PRO A 82 -3.63 -15.97 -1.60
C PRO A 82 -4.26 -14.92 -0.68
N SER A 83 -4.23 -13.63 -1.05
CA SER A 83 -4.89 -12.56 -0.31
C SER A 83 -6.41 -12.78 -0.20
N ALA A 84 -7.08 -13.19 -1.29
CA ALA A 84 -8.50 -13.54 -1.27
C ALA A 84 -8.78 -14.77 -0.39
N ALA A 85 -7.88 -15.77 -0.39
CA ALA A 85 -8.01 -16.95 0.46
C ALA A 85 -7.87 -16.61 1.95
N ALA A 86 -6.93 -15.75 2.31
CA ALA A 86 -6.77 -15.25 3.67
C ALA A 86 -8.01 -14.46 4.13
N THR A 87 -8.54 -13.59 3.25
CA THR A 87 -9.79 -12.86 3.51
C THR A 87 -10.96 -13.81 3.73
N ALA A 88 -11.05 -14.89 2.95
CA ALA A 88 -12.08 -15.90 3.11
C ALA A 88 -12.03 -16.57 4.50
N VAL A 89 -10.83 -16.81 5.04
CA VAL A 89 -10.66 -17.32 6.42
C VAL A 89 -11.21 -16.31 7.43
N ASN A 90 -10.84 -15.02 7.32
CA ASN A 90 -11.35 -13.98 8.22
C ASN A 90 -12.86 -13.78 8.08
N TYR A 91 -13.39 -13.86 6.86
CA TYR A 91 -14.82 -13.82 6.61
C TYR A 91 -15.54 -14.98 7.33
N TYR A 92 -15.00 -16.20 7.26
CA TYR A 92 -15.53 -17.33 7.97
C TYR A 92 -15.54 -17.12 9.49
N LEU A 93 -14.44 -16.60 10.05
CA LEU A 93 -14.36 -16.27 11.48
C LEU A 93 -15.44 -15.27 11.89
N ASN A 94 -15.59 -14.19 11.13
CA ASN A 94 -16.50 -13.10 11.49
C ASN A 94 -17.98 -13.49 11.31
N HIS A 95 -18.32 -14.15 10.21
CA HIS A 95 -19.73 -14.39 9.84
C HIS A 95 -20.29 -15.71 10.36
N PHE A 96 -19.44 -16.69 10.63
CA PHE A 96 -19.89 -18.03 11.03
C PHE A 96 -19.40 -18.44 12.40
N CYS A 97 -18.24 -17.95 12.86
CA CYS A 97 -17.68 -18.33 14.15
C CYS A 97 -17.91 -17.29 15.26
N GLY A 98 -18.29 -16.04 14.93
CA GLY A 98 -18.36 -14.96 15.90
C GLY A 98 -17.00 -14.59 16.49
N MET A 99 -15.93 -14.70 15.70
CA MET A 99 -14.54 -14.50 16.10
C MET A 99 -13.86 -13.43 15.25
N SER A 100 -12.79 -12.81 15.78
CA SER A 100 -11.98 -11.82 15.06
C SER A 100 -10.54 -11.78 15.53
N LEU A 101 -9.66 -11.32 14.62
CA LEU A 101 -8.28 -10.95 14.95
C LEU A 101 -8.14 -9.43 14.82
N SER A 102 -7.48 -8.80 15.79
CA SER A 102 -7.32 -7.34 15.86
C SER A 102 -5.98 -6.98 16.48
N HIS A 103 -5.47 -5.78 16.16
CA HIS A 103 -4.27 -5.25 16.81
C HIS A 103 -4.39 -5.17 18.35
N ASN A 104 -5.60 -4.89 18.85
CA ASN A 104 -5.88 -4.69 20.27
C ASN A 104 -6.40 -5.96 20.98
N GLY A 105 -6.11 -7.13 20.43
CA GLY A 105 -6.47 -8.43 21.01
C GLY A 105 -7.37 -9.24 20.11
N ASP A 106 -7.06 -10.52 20.05
CA ASP A 106 -7.79 -11.49 19.25
C ASP A 106 -8.95 -12.05 20.07
N ASN A 107 -10.12 -12.22 19.45
CA ASN A 107 -11.26 -12.96 20.01
C ASN A 107 -11.32 -14.31 19.28
N LEU A 108 -10.60 -15.28 19.81
CA LEU A 108 -10.56 -16.65 19.29
C LEU A 108 -10.83 -17.63 20.44
N HIS A 109 -11.55 -18.70 20.14
CA HIS A 109 -11.79 -19.81 21.06
C HIS A 109 -11.95 -21.12 20.29
N ASP A 110 -11.75 -22.23 20.95
CA ASP A 110 -11.95 -23.55 20.37
C ASP A 110 -13.45 -23.83 20.13
N LEU A 111 -13.72 -24.50 19.02
CA LEU A 111 -15.07 -24.93 18.66
C LEU A 111 -15.16 -26.46 18.67
N PRO A 112 -16.23 -27.03 19.20
CA PRO A 112 -16.46 -28.48 19.20
C PRO A 112 -16.64 -29.04 17.78
N SER A 113 -17.16 -28.22 16.87
CA SER A 113 -17.29 -28.50 15.43
C SER A 113 -17.26 -27.20 14.65
N LEU A 114 -16.86 -27.26 13.37
CA LEU A 114 -16.89 -26.10 12.49
C LEU A 114 -18.33 -25.71 12.15
N PRO A 115 -18.74 -24.45 12.30
CA PRO A 115 -20.01 -23.93 11.80
C PRO A 115 -20.21 -24.25 10.33
N GLU A 116 -21.43 -24.62 9.97
CA GLU A 116 -21.74 -25.00 8.59
C GLU A 116 -21.94 -23.79 7.68
N VAL A 117 -21.36 -23.89 6.49
CA VAL A 117 -21.58 -22.94 5.37
C VAL A 117 -22.34 -23.71 4.28
N ALA A 118 -23.65 -23.67 4.35
CA ALA A 118 -24.56 -24.28 3.38
C ALA A 118 -25.85 -23.44 3.26
N PRO A 119 -26.20 -22.93 2.06
CA PRO A 119 -25.45 -23.06 0.80
C PRO A 119 -24.09 -22.36 0.79
N SER A 120 -23.25 -22.64 -0.23
CA SER A 120 -21.96 -21.97 -0.41
C SER A 120 -22.14 -20.46 -0.57
N VAL A 121 -21.19 -19.70 -0.02
CA VAL A 121 -21.17 -18.23 -0.09
C VAL A 121 -20.05 -17.79 -1.01
N THR A 122 -20.37 -16.98 -2.02
CA THR A 122 -19.38 -16.36 -2.91
C THR A 122 -19.31 -14.86 -2.66
N VAL A 123 -18.11 -14.34 -2.44
CA VAL A 123 -17.84 -12.92 -2.24
C VAL A 123 -16.84 -12.43 -3.30
N ARG A 124 -17.07 -11.23 -3.83
CA ARG A 124 -16.21 -10.60 -4.84
C ARG A 124 -15.91 -9.19 -4.41
N SER A 125 -14.65 -8.79 -4.50
CA SER A 125 -14.29 -7.40 -4.33
C SER A 125 -14.54 -6.64 -5.64
N PRO A 126 -15.25 -5.51 -5.62
CA PRO A 126 -15.37 -4.64 -6.79
C PRO A 126 -14.10 -3.79 -7.04
N PHE A 127 -13.10 -3.88 -6.17
CA PHE A 127 -11.88 -3.09 -6.20
C PHE A 127 -10.66 -3.96 -6.54
N ARG A 128 -9.85 -3.49 -7.48
CA ARG A 128 -8.59 -4.15 -7.86
C ARG A 128 -7.57 -4.11 -6.73
N TYR A 129 -7.40 -2.93 -6.10
CA TYR A 129 -6.42 -2.71 -5.05
C TYR A 129 -7.09 -2.54 -3.69
N ARG A 130 -6.50 -3.18 -2.67
CA ARG A 130 -6.74 -2.92 -1.26
C ARG A 130 -5.38 -2.57 -0.67
N TYR A 131 -5.15 -1.25 -0.63
CA TYR A 131 -3.85 -0.67 -0.31
C TYR A 131 -3.69 -0.46 1.19
N ALA A 132 -2.47 -0.60 1.69
CA ALA A 132 -2.17 -0.30 3.08
C ALA A 132 -0.88 0.50 3.24
N LEU A 133 -0.89 1.33 4.28
CA LEU A 133 0.19 2.08 4.88
C LEU A 133 0.58 3.38 4.14
N ASN A 134 0.96 4.38 4.94
CA ASN A 134 1.69 5.55 4.51
C ASN A 134 3.11 5.52 5.09
N TYR A 135 3.94 6.51 4.74
CA TYR A 135 5.30 6.60 5.27
C TYR A 135 5.33 6.78 6.78
N CYS A 136 4.43 7.60 7.34
CA CYS A 136 4.42 7.93 8.78
C CYS A 136 4.14 6.71 9.66
N THR A 137 3.42 5.70 9.16
CA THR A 137 3.20 4.43 9.88
C THR A 137 4.52 3.78 10.29
N TYR A 138 5.54 3.86 9.43
CA TYR A 138 6.87 3.27 9.67
C TYR A 138 7.62 3.94 10.82
N ASN A 139 7.25 5.16 11.20
CA ASN A 139 7.90 5.86 12.32
C ASN A 139 6.99 6.01 13.54
N TYR A 140 5.71 6.23 13.39
CA TYR A 140 4.82 6.28 14.55
C TYR A 140 4.52 4.89 15.13
N THR A 141 4.53 3.83 14.32
CA THR A 141 4.22 2.47 14.78
C THR A 141 5.41 1.51 14.63
N TYR A 142 6.04 1.46 13.44
CA TYR A 142 6.93 0.34 13.07
C TYR A 142 8.42 0.60 13.26
N SER A 143 8.84 1.75 13.81
CA SER A 143 10.27 2.12 13.92
C SER A 143 11.15 1.01 14.48
N PHE A 144 10.63 0.26 15.43
CA PHE A 144 11.38 -0.74 16.19
C PHE A 144 10.72 -2.13 16.20
N TYR A 145 9.85 -2.39 15.22
CA TYR A 145 9.23 -3.70 15.06
C TYR A 145 10.28 -4.78 14.83
N ASP A 146 10.18 -5.86 15.59
CA ASP A 146 10.92 -7.10 15.34
C ASP A 146 10.17 -8.00 14.33
N TRP A 147 10.70 -9.21 14.11
CA TRP A 147 10.04 -10.11 13.17
C TRP A 147 8.67 -10.61 13.66
N ASN A 148 8.50 -10.80 14.96
CA ASN A 148 7.21 -11.28 15.49
C ASN A 148 6.13 -10.22 15.28
N ASP A 149 6.47 -8.94 15.45
CA ASP A 149 5.58 -7.82 15.18
C ASP A 149 5.22 -7.77 13.70
N TRP A 150 6.22 -7.82 12.81
CA TRP A 150 6.01 -7.83 11.36
C TRP A 150 5.21 -9.04 10.87
N GLU A 151 5.50 -10.24 11.37
CA GLU A 151 4.75 -11.44 11.00
C GLU A 151 3.29 -11.33 11.38
N ARG A 152 2.99 -10.83 12.59
CA ARG A 152 1.63 -10.58 13.06
C ARG A 152 0.93 -9.52 12.21
N GLU A 153 1.62 -8.46 11.84
CA GLU A 153 1.10 -7.38 11.02
C GLU A 153 0.74 -7.85 9.60
N LEU A 154 1.66 -8.56 8.94
CA LEU A 154 1.43 -9.10 7.60
C LEU A 154 0.30 -10.14 7.57
N ASP A 155 0.20 -10.96 8.62
CA ASP A 155 -0.91 -11.89 8.78
C ASP A 155 -2.25 -11.14 8.92
N TRP A 156 -2.28 -10.05 9.70
CA TRP A 156 -3.47 -9.23 9.85
C TRP A 156 -3.84 -8.54 8.53
N MET A 157 -2.86 -7.98 7.81
CA MET A 157 -3.07 -7.36 6.50
C MET A 157 -3.69 -8.35 5.50
N ALA A 158 -3.14 -9.56 5.39
CA ALA A 158 -3.65 -10.59 4.50
C ALA A 158 -5.09 -11.03 4.87
N LEU A 159 -5.36 -11.25 6.16
CA LEU A 159 -6.69 -11.63 6.68
C LEU A 159 -7.75 -10.55 6.41
N ASN A 160 -7.35 -9.28 6.34
CA ASN A 160 -8.23 -8.16 6.01
C ASN A 160 -8.21 -7.78 4.53
N GLY A 161 -7.60 -8.60 3.68
CA GLY A 161 -7.70 -8.51 2.23
C GLY A 161 -6.76 -7.52 1.55
N VAL A 162 -5.76 -7.02 2.27
CA VAL A 162 -4.71 -6.18 1.67
C VAL A 162 -3.96 -6.99 0.60
N ASN A 163 -3.82 -6.41 -0.59
CA ASN A 163 -3.08 -7.01 -1.70
C ASN A 163 -2.00 -6.09 -2.28
N LEU A 164 -1.87 -4.87 -1.75
CA LEU A 164 -0.85 -3.88 -2.13
C LEU A 164 -0.43 -3.10 -0.89
N MET A 165 0.86 -3.01 -0.59
CA MET A 165 1.34 -2.38 0.64
C MET A 165 2.62 -1.57 0.41
N LEU A 166 2.70 -0.37 0.97
CA LEU A 166 3.95 0.41 1.01
C LEU A 166 5.00 -0.38 1.80
N ALA A 167 6.20 -0.51 1.26
CA ALA A 167 7.27 -1.32 1.83
C ALA A 167 8.66 -0.64 1.69
N PRO A 168 8.89 0.51 2.35
CA PRO A 168 10.08 1.33 2.16
C PRO A 168 11.23 0.98 3.12
N LEU A 169 11.06 0.01 4.03
CA LEU A 169 12.08 -0.36 5.00
C LEU A 169 13.38 -0.76 4.29
N GLY A 170 14.53 -0.36 4.82
CA GLY A 170 15.84 -0.70 4.24
C GLY A 170 16.23 0.11 3.00
N THR A 171 15.43 1.10 2.58
CA THR A 171 15.80 2.08 1.54
C THR A 171 17.06 2.86 1.94
N GLU A 172 17.32 2.98 3.23
CA GLU A 172 18.51 3.62 3.78
C GLU A 172 19.80 2.95 3.26
N LEU A 173 19.83 1.62 3.18
CA LEU A 173 20.99 0.90 2.62
C LEU A 173 21.13 1.12 1.11
N VAL A 174 20.01 1.22 0.39
CA VAL A 174 20.03 1.54 -1.05
C VAL A 174 20.67 2.91 -1.26
N TRP A 175 20.28 3.90 -0.48
CA TRP A 175 20.86 5.24 -0.54
C TRP A 175 22.32 5.26 -0.10
N ALA A 176 22.69 4.59 0.99
CA ALA A 176 24.07 4.56 1.46
C ALA A 176 25.01 4.04 0.36
N GLN A 177 24.70 2.92 -0.27
CA GLN A 177 25.53 2.36 -1.35
C GLN A 177 25.50 3.23 -2.61
N THR A 178 24.39 3.88 -2.92
CA THR A 178 24.31 4.82 -4.06
C THR A 178 25.20 6.03 -3.84
N LEU A 179 25.25 6.58 -2.63
CA LEU A 179 26.04 7.75 -2.28
C LEU A 179 27.54 7.42 -2.13
N GLU A 180 27.89 6.23 -1.65
CA GLU A 180 29.28 5.74 -1.65
C GLU A 180 29.88 5.77 -3.06
N ASP A 181 29.14 5.28 -4.06
CA ASP A 181 29.57 5.31 -5.46
C ASP A 181 29.60 6.73 -6.05
N ALA A 182 28.84 7.66 -5.48
CA ALA A 182 28.89 9.08 -5.80
C ALA A 182 30.01 9.83 -5.05
N GLY A 183 30.86 9.12 -4.28
CA GLY A 183 32.03 9.66 -3.58
C GLY A 183 31.73 10.31 -2.24
N PHE A 184 30.61 9.95 -1.58
CA PHE A 184 30.29 10.40 -0.23
C PHE A 184 31.01 9.55 0.81
N THR A 185 31.47 10.16 1.88
CA THR A 185 32.00 9.50 3.06
C THR A 185 30.86 8.99 3.95
N GLU A 186 31.16 8.07 4.88
CA GLU A 186 30.18 7.59 5.86
C GLU A 186 29.58 8.72 6.70
N GLU A 187 30.37 9.73 7.08
CA GLU A 187 29.91 10.91 7.80
C GLU A 187 28.91 11.73 6.96
N GLU A 188 29.23 12.00 5.71
CA GLU A 188 28.35 12.74 4.80
C GLU A 188 27.05 11.98 4.49
N ILE A 189 27.08 10.66 4.43
CA ILE A 189 25.90 9.81 4.30
C ILE A 189 25.05 9.91 5.58
N GLY A 190 25.68 9.93 6.76
CA GLY A 190 25.02 10.13 8.04
C GLY A 190 24.35 11.50 8.19
N ASP A 191 24.88 12.52 7.50
CA ASP A 191 24.26 13.86 7.45
C ASP A 191 23.01 13.91 6.56
N PHE A 192 22.82 12.92 5.70
CA PHE A 192 21.66 12.84 4.81
C PHE A 192 20.60 11.86 5.32
N ILE A 193 21.01 10.64 5.74
CA ILE A 193 20.10 9.62 6.21
C ILE A 193 19.76 9.87 7.68
N PRO A 194 18.48 10.10 8.02
CA PRO A 194 18.08 10.41 9.39
C PRO A 194 18.17 9.20 10.31
N GLY A 195 17.98 9.44 11.60
CA GLY A 195 17.78 8.37 12.58
C GLY A 195 16.54 7.53 12.30
N PRO A 196 16.47 6.30 12.86
CA PRO A 196 15.45 5.30 12.51
C PRO A 196 14.01 5.73 12.79
N ALA A 197 13.80 6.70 13.67
CA ALA A 197 12.49 7.24 14.00
C ALA A 197 12.03 8.40 13.08
N PHE A 198 12.83 8.78 12.07
CA PHE A 198 12.56 9.94 11.22
C PHE A 198 12.62 9.62 9.71
N THR A 199 12.78 8.37 9.34
CA THR A 199 12.94 7.93 7.94
C THR A 199 11.70 8.23 7.08
N ALA A 200 10.51 8.27 7.65
CA ALA A 200 9.27 8.59 6.93
C ALA A 200 9.34 9.98 6.29
N TRP A 201 9.68 10.99 7.08
CA TRP A 201 9.74 12.39 6.59
C TRP A 201 10.89 12.62 5.63
N TRP A 202 11.99 11.88 5.79
CA TRP A 202 13.08 11.88 4.82
C TRP A 202 12.64 11.29 3.47
N LEU A 203 11.97 10.14 3.47
CA LEU A 203 11.46 9.49 2.24
C LEU A 203 10.40 10.34 1.53
N MET A 204 9.66 11.16 2.28
CA MET A 204 8.73 12.16 1.73
C MET A 204 9.43 13.45 1.24
N GLY A 205 10.77 13.56 1.36
CA GLY A 205 11.51 14.77 0.97
C GLY A 205 11.31 15.95 1.91
N ASN A 206 10.96 15.73 3.17
CA ASN A 206 10.67 16.79 4.14
C ASN A 206 11.88 17.20 4.98
N LEU A 207 12.79 16.28 5.26
CA LEU A 207 13.99 16.55 6.06
C LEU A 207 15.15 15.65 5.63
N GLU A 208 16.38 16.06 5.96
CA GLU A 208 17.59 15.23 5.89
C GLU A 208 18.34 15.24 7.24
N GLY A 209 19.04 14.15 7.56
CA GLY A 209 20.01 14.04 8.66
C GLY A 209 19.49 14.15 10.08
N TRP A 210 18.19 14.32 10.31
CA TRP A 210 17.64 14.54 11.63
C TRP A 210 17.65 13.31 12.52
N GLY A 211 18.09 13.47 13.78
CA GLY A 211 18.09 12.38 14.77
C GLY A 211 19.03 11.21 14.44
N GLY A 212 19.96 11.43 13.50
CA GLY A 212 21.00 10.48 13.13
C GLY A 212 22.32 10.67 13.87
N PRO A 213 23.41 10.04 13.38
CA PRO A 213 23.43 9.18 12.19
C PRO A 213 22.87 7.77 12.47
N MET A 214 22.29 7.15 11.44
CA MET A 214 21.96 5.72 11.47
C MET A 214 23.23 4.92 11.15
N SER A 215 23.60 3.97 12.01
CA SER A 215 24.79 3.15 11.78
C SER A 215 24.63 2.21 10.59
N ARG A 216 25.73 1.88 9.90
CA ARG A 216 25.74 0.92 8.79
C ARG A 216 25.10 -0.42 9.19
N GLY A 217 25.46 -0.96 10.34
CA GLY A 217 24.88 -2.20 10.85
C GLY A 217 23.35 -2.15 11.04
N MET A 218 22.82 -1.00 11.42
CA MET A 218 21.36 -0.79 11.51
C MET A 218 20.72 -0.77 10.12
N MET A 219 21.30 -0.06 9.14
CA MET A 219 20.81 -0.06 7.76
C MET A 219 20.77 -1.46 7.15
N GLU A 220 21.82 -2.27 7.39
CA GLU A 220 21.90 -3.66 6.95
C GLU A 220 20.86 -4.55 7.64
N ASN A 221 20.62 -4.35 8.95
CA ASN A 221 19.58 -5.09 9.68
C ASN A 221 18.19 -4.76 9.14
N ARG A 222 17.91 -3.49 8.84
CA ARG A 222 16.64 -3.06 8.25
C ARG A 222 16.47 -3.63 6.84
N ALA A 223 17.53 -3.69 6.03
CA ALA A 223 17.49 -4.33 4.72
C ALA A 223 17.21 -5.85 4.82
N ARG A 224 17.86 -6.56 5.75
CA ARG A 224 17.55 -7.98 6.01
C ARG A 224 16.10 -8.20 6.49
N MET A 225 15.59 -7.30 7.32
CA MET A 225 14.18 -7.33 7.73
C MET A 225 13.26 -7.14 6.53
N GLN A 226 13.56 -6.18 5.65
CA GLN A 226 12.79 -5.94 4.43
C GLN A 226 12.75 -7.18 3.53
N GLN A 227 13.85 -7.87 3.35
CA GLN A 227 13.89 -9.13 2.58
C GLN A 227 12.91 -10.18 3.15
N ARG A 228 12.84 -10.30 4.47
CA ARG A 228 11.89 -11.21 5.13
C ARG A 228 10.43 -10.76 4.95
N ILE A 229 10.19 -9.44 5.04
CA ILE A 229 8.87 -8.84 4.81
C ILE A 229 8.42 -9.14 3.38
N LEU A 230 9.26 -8.88 2.38
CA LEU A 230 8.94 -9.12 0.96
C LEU A 230 8.67 -10.60 0.67
N ALA A 231 9.47 -11.50 1.24
CA ALA A 231 9.23 -12.94 1.11
C ALA A 231 7.86 -13.35 1.69
N ARG A 232 7.49 -12.82 2.87
CA ARG A 232 6.19 -13.10 3.48
C ARG A 232 5.05 -12.45 2.70
N MET A 233 5.22 -11.23 2.19
CA MET A 233 4.22 -10.58 1.33
C MET A 233 3.92 -11.43 0.10
N ALA A 234 4.96 -11.94 -0.57
CA ALA A 234 4.79 -12.83 -1.72
C ALA A 234 4.01 -14.12 -1.38
N GLU A 235 4.30 -14.75 -0.24
CA GLU A 235 3.56 -15.93 0.24
C GLU A 235 2.07 -15.64 0.50
N LEU A 236 1.73 -14.41 0.88
CA LEU A 236 0.38 -13.99 1.23
C LEU A 236 -0.35 -13.27 0.09
N GLY A 237 0.30 -13.11 -1.08
CA GLY A 237 -0.30 -12.43 -2.24
C GLY A 237 -0.42 -10.92 -2.07
N ILE A 238 0.49 -10.30 -1.31
CA ILE A 238 0.58 -8.86 -1.11
C ILE A 238 1.72 -8.32 -1.98
N GLU A 239 1.44 -7.41 -2.90
CA GLU A 239 2.46 -6.78 -3.74
C GLU A 239 3.11 -5.61 -2.98
N PRO A 240 4.44 -5.45 -3.02
CA PRO A 240 5.12 -4.33 -2.38
C PRO A 240 5.13 -3.09 -3.28
N VAL A 241 5.01 -1.92 -2.66
CA VAL A 241 5.38 -0.63 -3.26
C VAL A 241 6.74 -0.23 -2.68
N LEU A 242 7.80 -0.34 -3.48
CA LEU A 242 9.15 0.02 -3.07
C LEU A 242 9.45 1.49 -3.36
N GLN A 243 10.40 2.09 -2.63
CA GLN A 243 10.81 3.47 -2.88
C GLN A 243 11.54 3.59 -4.23
N GLY A 244 11.04 4.47 -5.10
CA GLY A 244 11.68 4.81 -6.36
C GLY A 244 12.66 5.98 -6.22
N PHE A 245 13.56 6.14 -7.20
CA PHE A 245 14.42 7.32 -7.34
C PHE A 245 13.65 8.40 -8.12
N TRP A 246 13.32 9.48 -7.45
CA TRP A 246 12.60 10.62 -8.05
C TRP A 246 13.40 11.91 -8.10
N GLY A 247 14.73 11.82 -7.86
CA GLY A 247 15.63 12.95 -7.91
C GLY A 247 15.99 13.54 -6.55
N MET A 248 15.46 13.01 -5.44
CA MET A 248 15.89 13.41 -4.09
C MET A 248 17.39 13.15 -3.93
N VAL A 249 18.14 14.13 -3.44
CA VAL A 249 19.58 14.03 -3.21
C VAL A 249 20.01 14.86 -2.00
N PRO A 250 21.17 14.53 -1.35
CA PRO A 250 21.72 15.36 -0.29
C PRO A 250 21.99 16.78 -0.77
N ASN A 251 21.78 17.78 0.09
CA ASN A 251 22.20 19.15 -0.20
C ASN A 251 23.71 19.26 -0.47
N LYS A 252 24.53 18.43 0.18
CA LYS A 252 25.98 18.34 -0.04
C LYS A 252 26.39 17.86 -1.45
N LEU A 253 25.47 17.31 -2.24
CA LEU A 253 25.79 16.88 -3.61
C LEU A 253 26.33 18.03 -4.47
N ARG A 254 25.91 19.29 -4.22
CA ARG A 254 26.42 20.48 -4.91
C ARG A 254 27.91 20.73 -4.72
N GLU A 255 28.43 20.34 -3.56
CA GLU A 255 29.86 20.52 -3.26
C GLU A 255 30.72 19.55 -4.10
N LYS A 256 30.20 18.34 -4.35
CA LYS A 256 30.88 17.29 -5.13
C LYS A 256 30.68 17.47 -6.64
N TYR A 257 29.52 17.99 -7.03
CA TYR A 257 29.11 18.17 -8.42
C TYR A 257 28.58 19.59 -8.62
N PRO A 258 29.48 20.62 -8.61
CA PRO A 258 29.07 22.03 -8.63
C PRO A 258 28.37 22.45 -9.94
N ASP A 259 28.60 21.74 -11.02
CA ASP A 259 27.97 22.00 -12.33
C ASP A 259 26.61 21.26 -12.48
N ALA A 260 26.24 20.41 -11.53
CA ALA A 260 25.00 19.66 -11.61
C ALA A 260 23.77 20.55 -11.37
N ARG A 261 22.71 20.24 -12.10
CA ARG A 261 21.42 20.97 -12.00
C ARG A 261 20.62 20.50 -10.80
N ILE A 262 20.89 21.09 -9.64
CA ILE A 262 20.28 20.75 -8.36
C ILE A 262 19.43 21.93 -7.88
N VAL A 263 18.19 21.68 -7.52
CA VAL A 263 17.24 22.68 -7.01
C VAL A 263 17.10 22.54 -5.50
N ASP A 264 17.31 23.66 -4.80
CA ASP A 264 17.10 23.77 -3.36
C ASP A 264 15.60 23.68 -3.03
N GLN A 265 15.25 22.93 -2.01
CA GLN A 265 13.87 22.75 -1.60
C GLN A 265 13.51 23.53 -0.33
N GLY A 266 14.45 24.33 0.21
CA GLY A 266 14.23 25.15 1.38
C GLY A 266 14.01 24.35 2.67
N LEU A 267 13.13 24.83 3.53
CA LEU A 267 12.87 24.25 4.84
C LEU A 267 11.46 23.67 4.94
N TRP A 268 11.34 22.48 5.55
CA TRP A 268 10.07 21.95 6.02
C TRP A 268 9.77 22.48 7.42
N GLY A 269 8.52 22.90 7.67
CA GLY A 269 8.12 23.43 8.97
C GLY A 269 8.95 24.64 9.44
N ARG A 270 9.68 25.32 8.53
CA ARG A 270 10.60 26.46 8.82
C ARG A 270 11.86 26.09 9.63
N ILE A 271 12.11 24.81 9.85
CA ILE A 271 13.18 24.34 10.77
C ILE A 271 14.08 23.32 10.05
N PHE A 272 13.49 22.36 9.35
CA PHE A 272 14.21 21.20 8.84
C PHE A 272 14.65 21.43 7.37
N PRO A 273 15.96 21.33 7.05
CA PRO A 273 16.40 21.35 5.66
C PRO A 273 15.76 20.20 4.89
N ARG A 274 15.13 20.53 3.75
CA ARG A 274 14.66 19.50 2.81
C ARG A 274 15.84 18.97 2.01
N PRO A 275 15.84 17.68 1.63
CA PRO A 275 16.71 17.19 0.57
C PRO A 275 16.56 18.03 -0.70
N ALA A 276 17.64 18.22 -1.44
CA ALA A 276 17.58 18.85 -2.74
C ALA A 276 17.02 17.93 -3.82
N ILE A 277 16.67 18.49 -4.98
CA ILE A 277 16.23 17.72 -6.15
C ILE A 277 17.26 17.88 -7.27
N LEU A 278 17.84 16.77 -7.71
CA LEU A 278 18.66 16.67 -8.92
C LEU A 278 17.71 16.55 -10.12
N LEU A 279 17.81 17.50 -11.04
CA LEU A 279 16.94 17.52 -12.22
C LEU A 279 17.27 16.39 -13.20
N PRO A 280 16.25 15.73 -13.77
CA PRO A 280 16.47 14.60 -14.68
C PRO A 280 17.07 15.00 -16.04
N GLU A 281 17.16 16.29 -16.34
CA GLU A 281 17.91 16.80 -17.50
C GLU A 281 19.43 16.80 -17.30
N ASP A 282 19.90 16.56 -16.07
CA ASP A 282 21.32 16.47 -15.78
C ASP A 282 21.83 15.03 -15.99
N PRO A 283 22.96 14.81 -16.67
CA PRO A 283 23.52 13.48 -16.86
C PRO A 283 23.84 12.74 -15.54
N LEU A 284 24.03 13.45 -14.44
CA LEU A 284 24.24 12.86 -13.12
C LEU A 284 22.99 12.12 -12.64
N PHE A 285 21.79 12.58 -13.02
CA PHE A 285 20.54 11.92 -12.67
C PHE A 285 20.50 10.48 -13.19
N ASP A 286 20.84 10.26 -14.45
CA ASP A 286 20.87 8.90 -15.01
C ASP A 286 21.89 8.02 -14.29
N ARG A 287 23.09 8.53 -14.02
CA ARG A 287 24.11 7.77 -13.27
C ARG A 287 23.65 7.37 -11.86
N MET A 288 23.03 8.32 -11.13
CA MET A 288 22.54 8.05 -9.78
C MET A 288 21.33 7.11 -9.79
N SER A 289 20.39 7.31 -10.71
CA SER A 289 19.22 6.41 -10.84
C SER A 289 19.63 4.99 -11.25
N ASP A 290 20.58 4.85 -12.19
CA ASP A 290 21.10 3.55 -12.62
C ASP A 290 21.72 2.80 -11.43
N ARG A 291 22.51 3.50 -10.62
CA ARG A 291 23.11 2.90 -9.43
C ARG A 291 22.06 2.57 -8.36
N TYR A 292 21.16 3.50 -8.06
CA TYR A 292 20.08 3.29 -7.09
C TYR A 292 19.25 2.05 -7.43
N TYR A 293 18.81 1.93 -8.68
CA TYR A 293 18.01 0.80 -9.10
C TYR A 293 18.81 -0.50 -9.23
N SER A 294 20.13 -0.43 -9.49
CA SER A 294 21.01 -1.62 -9.40
C SER A 294 21.04 -2.15 -7.97
N VAL A 295 21.28 -1.28 -6.99
CA VAL A 295 21.31 -1.67 -5.57
C VAL A 295 19.93 -2.17 -5.11
N LEU A 296 18.86 -1.49 -5.51
CA LEU A 296 17.50 -1.91 -5.19
C LEU A 296 17.24 -3.34 -5.67
N ARG A 297 17.68 -3.65 -6.89
CA ARG A 297 17.54 -4.98 -7.52
C ARG A 297 18.42 -6.03 -6.83
N GLU A 298 19.65 -5.67 -6.50
CA GLU A 298 20.58 -6.54 -5.77
C GLU A 298 20.02 -6.96 -4.40
N LEU A 299 19.36 -6.03 -3.70
CA LEU A 299 18.81 -6.26 -2.35
C LEU A 299 17.42 -6.91 -2.38
N TYR A 300 16.55 -6.52 -3.31
CA TYR A 300 15.12 -6.84 -3.24
C TYR A 300 14.56 -7.53 -4.48
N GLY A 301 15.39 -7.82 -5.49
CA GLY A 301 15.03 -8.59 -6.67
C GLY A 301 14.50 -7.76 -7.83
N ASP A 302 14.27 -8.44 -8.97
CA ASP A 302 13.96 -7.83 -10.26
C ASP A 302 12.46 -7.58 -10.49
N SER A 303 11.60 -8.23 -9.70
CA SER A 303 10.15 -8.25 -9.96
C SER A 303 9.42 -7.07 -9.30
N VAL A 304 9.88 -5.84 -9.56
CA VAL A 304 9.27 -4.62 -9.00
C VAL A 304 8.14 -4.14 -9.90
N LYS A 305 6.91 -4.18 -9.39
CA LYS A 305 5.70 -3.77 -10.12
C LYS A 305 5.20 -2.38 -9.72
N TYR A 306 5.56 -1.91 -8.52
CA TYR A 306 5.08 -0.66 -7.96
C TYR A 306 6.23 0.10 -7.29
N LEU A 307 6.37 1.37 -7.63
CA LEU A 307 7.35 2.29 -7.07
C LEU A 307 6.63 3.47 -6.41
N GLY A 308 7.03 3.81 -5.19
CA GLY A 308 6.58 5.00 -4.48
C GLY A 308 7.59 6.15 -4.61
N GLY A 309 7.30 7.24 -3.92
CA GLY A 309 8.12 8.45 -3.89
C GLY A 309 7.39 9.63 -4.52
N ASP A 310 7.37 10.75 -3.82
CA ASP A 310 6.53 11.88 -4.16
C ASP A 310 7.35 13.16 -4.28
N LEU A 311 7.29 13.81 -5.46
CA LEU A 311 7.79 15.17 -5.61
C LEU A 311 6.84 16.12 -4.87
N PHE A 312 7.41 16.95 -4.00
CA PHE A 312 6.67 18.02 -3.32
C PHE A 312 5.55 17.54 -2.38
N HIS A 313 5.72 16.39 -1.71
CA HIS A 313 4.70 15.78 -0.86
C HIS A 313 4.00 16.78 0.08
N GLU A 314 4.77 17.56 0.83
CA GLU A 314 4.26 18.64 1.71
C GLU A 314 4.86 20.00 1.31
N GLY A 315 4.97 20.26 0.03
CA GLY A 315 5.55 21.47 -0.53
C GLY A 315 6.97 21.26 -1.05
N GLY A 316 7.61 22.34 -1.45
CA GLY A 316 8.91 22.37 -2.10
C GLY A 316 8.99 23.53 -3.08
N ASP A 317 10.18 23.77 -3.62
CA ASP A 317 10.43 24.84 -4.59
C ASP A 317 10.46 24.28 -6.01
N THR A 318 9.64 24.85 -6.88
CA THR A 318 9.59 24.53 -8.31
C THR A 318 10.31 25.55 -9.18
N THR A 319 11.00 26.53 -8.58
CA THR A 319 11.72 27.58 -9.30
C THR A 319 12.79 26.98 -10.21
N GLY A 320 12.73 27.32 -11.48
CA GLY A 320 13.65 26.78 -12.50
C GLY A 320 13.36 25.35 -12.97
N MET A 321 12.27 24.72 -12.50
CA MET A 321 11.85 23.40 -12.93
C MET A 321 10.70 23.47 -13.94
N HIS A 322 10.76 22.62 -14.94
CA HIS A 322 9.61 22.36 -15.81
C HIS A 322 8.89 21.10 -15.32
N VAL A 323 8.00 21.26 -14.32
CA VAL A 323 7.39 20.17 -13.53
C VAL A 323 6.86 19.03 -14.41
N THR A 324 6.10 19.33 -15.47
CA THR A 324 5.56 18.33 -16.41
C THR A 324 6.66 17.49 -17.05
N ARG A 325 7.72 18.15 -17.53
CA ARG A 325 8.85 17.46 -18.16
C ARG A 325 9.66 16.67 -17.16
N THR A 326 9.93 17.25 -15.99
CA THR A 326 10.62 16.58 -14.87
C THR A 326 9.90 15.29 -14.50
N ALA A 327 8.57 15.34 -14.28
CA ALA A 327 7.78 14.17 -13.98
C ALA A 327 7.86 13.09 -15.07
N SER A 328 7.73 13.48 -16.34
CA SER A 328 7.83 12.57 -17.48
C SER A 328 9.19 11.87 -17.56
N MET A 329 10.29 12.59 -17.34
CA MET A 329 11.65 12.04 -17.38
C MET A 329 11.91 11.09 -16.20
N ILE A 330 11.39 11.40 -14.99
CA ILE A 330 11.48 10.51 -13.83
C ILE A 330 10.71 9.22 -14.11
N GLN A 331 9.47 9.29 -14.61
CA GLN A 331 8.71 8.09 -14.96
C GLN A 331 9.42 7.29 -16.05
N ALA A 332 9.99 7.92 -17.06
CA ALA A 332 10.79 7.25 -18.09
C ALA A 332 12.01 6.53 -17.49
N SER A 333 12.68 7.12 -16.49
CA SER A 333 13.76 6.45 -15.76
C SER A 333 13.26 5.20 -15.01
N MET A 334 12.14 5.29 -14.31
CA MET A 334 11.52 4.13 -13.66
C MET A 334 11.22 3.01 -14.67
N GLN A 335 10.70 3.37 -15.86
CA GLN A 335 10.38 2.40 -16.91
C GLN A 335 11.62 1.77 -17.56
N ARG A 336 12.75 2.47 -17.62
CA ARG A 336 14.02 1.87 -18.10
C ARG A 336 14.48 0.74 -17.20
N HIS A 337 14.26 0.86 -15.89
CA HIS A 337 14.72 -0.11 -14.90
C HIS A 337 13.71 -1.21 -14.61
N PHE A 338 12.43 -0.86 -14.56
CA PHE A 338 11.32 -1.77 -14.27
C PHE A 338 10.17 -1.54 -15.26
N PRO A 339 10.27 -2.09 -16.48
CA PRO A 339 9.26 -1.90 -17.51
C PRO A 339 7.86 -2.36 -17.05
N GLY A 340 6.87 -1.49 -17.23
CA GLY A 340 5.48 -1.74 -16.82
C GLY A 340 5.19 -1.49 -15.34
N SER A 341 6.18 -1.09 -14.54
CA SER A 341 5.97 -0.69 -13.15
C SER A 341 5.06 0.55 -13.08
N LYS A 342 4.26 0.64 -12.02
CA LYS A 342 3.40 1.79 -11.78
C LYS A 342 4.00 2.70 -10.72
N TRP A 343 3.94 4.00 -10.97
CA TRP A 343 4.30 5.01 -9.99
C TRP A 343 3.08 5.30 -9.09
N MET A 344 3.23 5.00 -7.80
CA MET A 344 2.22 5.20 -6.77
C MET A 344 2.48 6.53 -6.08
N LEU A 345 1.62 7.51 -6.32
CA LEU A 345 1.73 8.87 -5.78
C LEU A 345 0.74 9.09 -4.65
N GLN A 346 1.18 9.67 -3.55
CA GLN A 346 0.31 9.99 -2.42
C GLN A 346 -0.39 11.35 -2.64
N GLY A 347 -1.71 11.35 -2.58
CA GLY A 347 -2.56 12.55 -2.69
C GLY A 347 -2.67 13.27 -1.35
N TRP A 348 -1.79 14.24 -1.09
CA TRP A 348 -1.70 14.99 0.16
C TRP A 348 -1.33 16.46 -0.05
N SER A 349 -1.85 17.38 0.79
CA SER A 349 -1.52 18.82 0.75
C SER A 349 -1.63 19.47 -0.64
N GLY A 350 -2.61 19.05 -1.45
CA GLY A 350 -2.83 19.54 -2.80
C GLY A 350 -1.85 18.99 -3.84
N ASN A 351 -1.10 17.95 -3.52
CA ASN A 351 -0.28 17.18 -4.44
C ASN A 351 -0.90 15.79 -4.70
N PRO A 352 -0.57 15.10 -5.82
CA PRO A 352 0.17 15.63 -6.97
C PRO A 352 -0.59 16.73 -7.70
N LYS A 353 0.11 17.81 -8.08
CA LYS A 353 -0.48 18.92 -8.82
C LYS A 353 -0.80 18.53 -10.27
N LYS A 354 -1.71 19.30 -10.89
CA LYS A 354 -2.14 19.09 -12.28
C LYS A 354 -0.95 19.03 -13.25
N GLU A 355 0.01 19.92 -13.09
CA GLU A 355 1.19 20.01 -13.95
C GLU A 355 2.07 18.77 -13.84
N LEU A 356 2.16 18.16 -12.66
CA LEU A 356 2.90 16.93 -12.44
C LEU A 356 2.20 15.77 -13.16
N LEU A 357 0.91 15.59 -12.92
CA LEU A 357 0.12 14.51 -13.52
C LEU A 357 0.02 14.64 -15.05
N ALA A 358 0.03 15.87 -15.59
CA ALA A 358 0.06 16.11 -17.03
C ALA A 358 1.33 15.59 -17.74
N GLY A 359 2.41 15.34 -16.99
CA GLY A 359 3.65 14.76 -17.51
C GLY A 359 3.71 13.24 -17.46
N LEU A 360 2.73 12.59 -16.85
CA LEU A 360 2.75 11.15 -16.59
C LEU A 360 1.84 10.37 -17.53
N ASP A 361 2.23 9.13 -17.84
CA ASP A 361 1.34 8.16 -18.46
C ASP A 361 0.34 7.66 -17.40
N PRO A 362 -0.98 7.92 -17.57
CA PRO A 362 -1.97 7.44 -16.63
C PRO A 362 -2.03 5.91 -16.50
N ALA A 363 -1.64 5.16 -17.55
CA ALA A 363 -1.59 3.70 -17.49
C ALA A 363 -0.52 3.19 -16.53
N LEU A 364 0.51 4.00 -16.27
CA LEU A 364 1.66 3.72 -15.41
C LEU A 364 1.64 4.53 -14.09
N THR A 365 0.50 5.13 -13.76
CA THR A 365 0.36 6.00 -12.58
C THR A 365 -0.86 5.61 -11.77
N VAL A 366 -0.78 5.68 -10.46
CA VAL A 366 -1.93 5.56 -9.54
C VAL A 366 -1.77 6.60 -8.44
N VAL A 367 -2.82 7.39 -8.19
CA VAL A 367 -2.86 8.33 -7.07
C VAL A 367 -3.60 7.71 -5.90
N ILE A 368 -3.04 7.78 -4.70
CA ILE A 368 -3.66 7.32 -3.47
C ILE A 368 -4.23 8.55 -2.76
N ASP A 369 -5.54 8.71 -2.72
CA ASP A 369 -6.18 9.79 -1.95
C ASP A 369 -6.06 9.46 -0.46
N LEU A 370 -5.15 10.14 0.24
CA LEU A 370 -4.87 9.85 1.64
C LEU A 370 -6.03 10.21 2.57
N PHE A 371 -6.90 11.09 2.13
CA PHE A 371 -7.92 11.69 2.99
C PHE A 371 -9.32 11.63 2.35
N GLY A 372 -9.66 10.44 1.83
CA GLY A 372 -10.93 10.16 1.17
C GLY A 372 -12.14 10.44 2.05
N GLU A 373 -12.04 10.25 3.37
CA GLU A 373 -13.09 10.57 4.34
C GLU A 373 -13.37 12.07 4.47
N SER A 374 -12.45 12.95 4.12
CA SER A 374 -12.71 14.40 4.03
C SER A 374 -13.54 14.79 2.80
N GLY A 375 -13.60 13.90 1.82
CA GLY A 375 -14.65 13.85 0.81
C GLY A 375 -14.50 14.73 -0.42
N SER A 376 -13.44 15.52 -0.60
CA SER A 376 -13.47 16.54 -1.64
C SER A 376 -12.35 16.52 -2.67
N THR A 377 -11.20 15.92 -2.39
CA THR A 377 -10.02 16.05 -3.28
C THR A 377 -10.29 15.44 -4.65
N TRP A 378 -10.73 14.20 -4.71
CA TRP A 378 -10.99 13.52 -5.97
C TRP A 378 -12.13 14.18 -6.79
N ARG A 379 -13.20 14.70 -6.11
CA ARG A 379 -14.29 15.44 -6.79
C ARG A 379 -13.80 16.77 -7.35
N ASN A 380 -13.08 17.57 -6.53
CA ASN A 380 -12.59 18.89 -6.91
C ASN A 380 -11.55 18.87 -8.02
N THR A 381 -10.78 17.78 -8.14
CA THR A 381 -9.76 17.58 -9.18
C THR A 381 -10.28 16.83 -10.40
N GLY A 382 -11.56 16.43 -10.42
CA GLY A 382 -12.10 15.59 -11.46
C GLY A 382 -11.38 14.24 -11.55
N GLU A 383 -11.31 13.52 -10.42
CA GLU A 383 -10.61 12.25 -10.28
C GLU A 383 -9.10 12.37 -10.60
N PHE A 384 -8.42 13.28 -9.89
CA PHE A 384 -6.99 13.53 -10.08
C PHE A 384 -6.65 13.75 -11.55
N TYR A 385 -7.46 14.61 -12.22
CA TYR A 385 -7.34 14.98 -13.63
C TYR A 385 -7.40 13.78 -14.60
N GLY A 386 -8.16 12.73 -14.22
CA GLY A 386 -8.36 11.52 -15.01
C GLY A 386 -7.30 10.43 -14.77
N SER A 387 -6.52 10.53 -13.72
CA SER A 387 -5.57 9.48 -13.33
C SER A 387 -6.27 8.35 -12.59
N PRO A 388 -5.84 7.08 -12.72
CA PRO A 388 -6.27 6.01 -11.82
C PRO A 388 -5.99 6.36 -10.37
N TRP A 389 -6.92 6.05 -9.45
CA TRP A 389 -6.77 6.43 -8.07
C TRP A 389 -7.37 5.43 -7.08
N ILE A 390 -6.94 5.51 -5.83
CA ILE A 390 -7.38 4.69 -4.69
C ILE A 390 -8.02 5.62 -3.67
N TRP A 391 -9.24 5.30 -3.24
CA TRP A 391 -9.88 5.95 -2.11
C TRP A 391 -9.31 5.39 -0.81
N ALA A 392 -8.71 6.23 0.04
CA ALA A 392 -8.11 5.74 1.27
C ALA A 392 -8.37 6.68 2.45
N THR A 393 -8.20 6.16 3.67
CA THR A 393 -8.41 6.89 4.92
C THR A 393 -7.17 6.86 5.80
N VAL A 394 -6.76 8.03 6.30
CA VAL A 394 -5.78 8.17 7.38
C VAL A 394 -6.46 8.00 8.74
N ASN A 395 -7.64 8.54 8.91
CA ASN A 395 -8.44 8.66 10.12
C ASN A 395 -7.80 9.55 11.19
N HIS A 396 -6.59 9.25 11.62
CA HIS A 396 -5.88 10.06 12.60
C HIS A 396 -4.38 10.11 12.30
N PHE A 397 -3.75 11.16 12.80
CA PHE A 397 -2.30 11.39 12.68
C PHE A 397 -1.57 10.80 13.89
N GLY A 398 -0.35 10.34 13.68
CA GLY A 398 0.47 9.74 14.70
C GLY A 398 0.64 10.60 15.94
N GLY A 399 0.74 9.96 17.10
CA GLY A 399 0.80 10.63 18.39
C GLY A 399 -0.54 11.07 18.96
N LYS A 400 -1.62 11.06 18.18
CA LYS A 400 -2.98 11.29 18.68
C LYS A 400 -3.63 9.93 18.98
N THR A 401 -4.04 9.73 20.22
CA THR A 401 -4.60 8.48 20.73
C THR A 401 -6.05 8.63 21.15
N ASP A 402 -6.81 9.39 20.38
CA ASP A 402 -8.21 9.68 20.66
C ASP A 402 -9.15 8.61 20.08
N MET A 403 -10.37 8.61 20.59
CA MET A 403 -11.48 7.85 20.03
C MET A 403 -12.15 8.72 18.97
N GLY A 404 -12.12 8.27 17.72
CA GLY A 404 -12.75 9.05 16.66
C GLY A 404 -12.62 8.41 15.28
N GLY A 405 -13.51 8.85 14.40
CA GLY A 405 -13.56 8.44 13.01
C GLY A 405 -14.91 8.80 12.39
N GLN A 406 -14.99 8.77 11.08
CA GLN A 406 -16.22 8.99 10.34
C GLN A 406 -16.74 7.67 9.77
N LEU A 407 -17.15 6.75 10.64
CA LEU A 407 -17.51 5.39 10.24
C LEU A 407 -18.57 5.32 9.13
N PRO A 408 -19.67 6.13 9.15
CA PRO A 408 -20.62 6.13 8.03
C PRO A 408 -19.99 6.56 6.71
N VAL A 409 -19.10 7.55 6.73
CA VAL A 409 -18.38 8.02 5.53
C VAL A 409 -17.39 6.97 5.03
N ILE A 410 -16.69 6.27 5.95
CA ILE A 410 -15.75 5.22 5.61
C ILE A 410 -16.46 4.01 4.97
N LEU A 411 -17.66 3.68 5.43
CA LEU A 411 -18.47 2.61 4.83
C LEU A 411 -19.03 3.00 3.46
N ALA A 412 -19.59 4.19 3.34
CA ALA A 412 -20.28 4.62 2.13
C ALA A 412 -19.33 5.18 1.07
N GLY A 413 -18.30 5.94 1.49
CA GLY A 413 -17.45 6.75 0.61
C GLY A 413 -16.83 6.01 -0.56
N PRO A 414 -16.22 4.82 -0.40
CA PRO A 414 -15.70 4.05 -1.53
C PRO A 414 -16.76 3.65 -2.55
N HIS A 415 -17.96 3.32 -2.11
CA HIS A 415 -19.09 2.92 -2.97
C HIS A 415 -19.72 4.11 -3.68
N GLU A 416 -19.87 5.25 -2.99
CA GLU A 416 -20.28 6.51 -3.60
C GLU A 416 -19.27 6.93 -4.67
N ALA A 417 -17.99 6.95 -4.32
CA ALA A 417 -16.93 7.25 -5.27
C ALA A 417 -16.97 6.32 -6.49
N ARG A 418 -17.21 5.02 -6.28
CA ARG A 418 -17.34 4.05 -7.38
C ARG A 418 -18.56 4.34 -8.26
N SER A 419 -19.68 4.76 -7.69
CA SER A 419 -20.88 5.08 -8.46
C SER A 419 -20.75 6.38 -9.27
N GLU A 420 -19.98 7.36 -8.77
CA GLU A 420 -19.70 8.62 -9.41
C GLU A 420 -18.51 8.58 -10.38
N SER A 421 -17.55 7.67 -10.14
CA SER A 421 -16.31 7.58 -10.90
C SER A 421 -16.53 7.20 -12.37
N LYS A 422 -15.77 7.86 -13.24
CA LYS A 422 -15.71 7.61 -14.68
C LYS A 422 -14.72 6.48 -15.04
N LYS A 423 -14.55 5.48 -14.17
CA LYS A 423 -13.63 4.33 -14.32
C LYS A 423 -12.19 4.57 -13.86
N HIS A 424 -11.92 5.65 -13.13
CA HIS A 424 -10.56 5.92 -12.64
C HIS A 424 -10.33 5.37 -11.23
N LEU A 425 -11.39 5.21 -10.42
CA LEU A 425 -11.29 4.56 -9.12
C LEU A 425 -10.93 3.08 -9.29
N CYS A 426 -9.78 2.67 -8.79
CA CYS A 426 -9.27 1.31 -8.93
C CYS A 426 -9.04 0.58 -7.60
N GLY A 427 -9.24 1.24 -6.46
CA GLY A 427 -9.00 0.60 -5.17
C GLY A 427 -9.54 1.37 -3.97
N VAL A 428 -9.41 0.71 -2.82
CA VAL A 428 -9.60 1.28 -1.48
C VAL A 428 -8.35 1.08 -0.64
N GLY A 429 -8.19 1.85 0.44
CA GLY A 429 -6.99 1.70 1.28
C GLY A 429 -7.13 2.25 2.68
N ILE A 430 -6.18 1.86 3.51
CA ILE A 430 -5.96 2.39 4.86
C ILE A 430 -4.55 2.93 4.97
N LEU A 431 -4.41 4.06 5.64
CA LEU A 431 -3.16 4.79 5.77
C LEU A 431 -2.89 5.16 7.25
N PRO A 432 -3.05 4.20 8.18
CA PRO A 432 -2.94 4.49 9.60
C PRO A 432 -1.53 4.94 9.95
N GLU A 433 -1.42 6.00 10.75
CA GLU A 433 -0.12 6.39 11.31
C GLU A 433 0.13 5.68 12.64
N GLY A 434 -0.89 5.62 13.51
CA GLY A 434 -0.89 4.80 14.73
C GLY A 434 -1.85 3.63 14.58
N ILE A 435 -1.35 2.48 14.19
CA ILE A 435 -2.20 1.35 13.76
C ILE A 435 -3.02 0.70 14.88
N ALA A 436 -2.57 0.81 16.12
CA ALA A 436 -3.29 0.26 17.27
C ALA A 436 -4.43 1.17 17.79
N ALA A 437 -4.60 2.36 17.23
CA ALA A 437 -5.70 3.26 17.57
C ALA A 437 -6.92 2.99 16.68
N ASN A 438 -8.13 3.12 17.23
CA ASN A 438 -9.40 2.97 16.51
C ASN A 438 -9.51 1.73 15.59
N PRO A 439 -9.32 0.50 16.11
CA PRO A 439 -9.30 -0.71 15.27
C PRO A 439 -10.60 -0.92 14.48
N VAL A 440 -11.72 -0.41 14.95
CA VAL A 440 -13.00 -0.44 14.24
C VAL A 440 -12.95 0.27 12.90
N VAL A 441 -12.23 1.40 12.81
CA VAL A 441 -12.09 2.19 11.60
C VAL A 441 -11.42 1.40 10.49
N TYR A 442 -10.31 0.76 10.79
CA TYR A 442 -9.54 -0.01 9.80
C TYR A 442 -10.19 -1.34 9.47
N ASP A 443 -10.86 -1.96 10.44
CA ASP A 443 -11.70 -3.14 10.21
C ASP A 443 -12.81 -2.82 9.20
N TRP A 444 -13.54 -1.73 9.39
CA TRP A 444 -14.63 -1.32 8.51
C TRP A 444 -14.11 -0.88 7.13
N ALA A 445 -13.04 -0.08 7.08
CA ALA A 445 -12.46 0.40 5.84
C ALA A 445 -11.99 -0.72 4.90
N LEU A 446 -11.41 -1.80 5.43
CA LEU A 446 -10.97 -2.94 4.63
C LEU A 446 -12.11 -3.89 4.28
N LYS A 447 -13.08 -4.08 5.16
CA LYS A 447 -14.23 -4.97 4.90
C LYS A 447 -15.21 -4.39 3.89
N THR A 448 -15.41 -3.06 3.87
CA THR A 448 -16.26 -2.43 2.85
C THR A 448 -15.76 -2.73 1.43
N ALA A 449 -14.48 -3.03 1.25
CA ALA A 449 -13.91 -3.46 -0.03
C ALA A 449 -14.46 -4.80 -0.56
N TRP A 450 -15.13 -5.57 0.28
CA TRP A 450 -15.71 -6.87 -0.07
C TRP A 450 -17.25 -6.87 -0.06
N GLU A 451 -17.84 -5.73 0.21
CA GLU A 451 -19.30 -5.55 0.12
C GLU A 451 -19.69 -5.15 -1.33
N PRO A 452 -20.83 -5.61 -1.83
CA PRO A 452 -21.28 -5.27 -3.19
C PRO A 452 -21.72 -3.82 -3.35
N GLY A 453 -22.04 -3.15 -2.26
CA GLY A 453 -22.48 -1.74 -2.16
C GLY A 453 -22.28 -1.23 -0.74
N ALA A 454 -22.59 0.04 -0.51
CA ALA A 454 -22.49 0.64 0.82
C ALA A 454 -23.38 -0.10 1.82
N PRO A 455 -22.82 -0.73 2.87
CA PRO A 455 -23.63 -1.39 3.89
C PRO A 455 -24.30 -0.37 4.80
N ASP A 456 -25.46 -0.74 5.37
CA ASP A 456 -26.07 0.04 6.44
C ASP A 456 -25.17 0.03 7.69
N PRO A 457 -24.84 1.20 8.29
CA PRO A 457 -23.96 1.27 9.45
C PRO A 457 -24.47 0.49 10.66
N ASP A 458 -25.79 0.43 10.89
CA ASP A 458 -26.39 -0.29 12.01
C ASP A 458 -26.27 -1.81 11.80
N ASP A 459 -26.55 -2.31 10.60
CA ASP A 459 -26.39 -3.73 10.26
C ASP A 459 -24.91 -4.15 10.37
N TYR A 460 -23.99 -3.27 9.95
CA TYR A 460 -22.57 -3.56 10.08
C TYR A 460 -22.13 -3.58 11.54
N LEU A 461 -22.62 -2.65 12.36
CA LEU A 461 -22.36 -2.59 13.79
C LEU A 461 -22.86 -3.84 14.52
N ARG A 462 -24.05 -4.35 14.19
CA ARG A 462 -24.58 -5.59 14.76
C ARG A 462 -23.67 -6.78 14.52
N ARG A 463 -23.15 -6.91 13.31
CA ARG A 463 -22.16 -7.93 12.96
C ARG A 463 -20.84 -7.73 13.70
N TYR A 464 -20.34 -6.48 13.76
CA TYR A 464 -19.11 -6.12 14.46
C TYR A 464 -19.14 -6.53 15.92
N ILE A 465 -20.23 -6.24 16.63
CA ILE A 465 -20.39 -6.60 18.04
C ILE A 465 -20.25 -8.11 18.24
N VAL A 466 -20.90 -8.90 17.40
CA VAL A 466 -20.87 -10.36 17.54
C VAL A 466 -19.44 -10.89 17.37
N TYR A 467 -18.74 -10.55 16.30
CA TYR A 467 -17.41 -11.11 16.10
C TYR A 467 -16.32 -10.45 16.95
N ARG A 468 -16.50 -9.20 17.36
CA ARG A 468 -15.51 -8.48 18.20
C ARG A 468 -15.57 -8.91 19.65
N TYR A 469 -16.78 -9.13 20.17
CA TYR A 469 -17.01 -9.47 21.60
C TYR A 469 -17.44 -10.93 21.80
N GLY A 470 -17.61 -11.70 20.74
CA GLY A 470 -17.95 -13.13 20.80
C GLY A 470 -19.43 -13.43 20.99
N THR A 471 -20.24 -12.44 21.30
CA THR A 471 -21.69 -12.60 21.52
C THR A 471 -22.42 -11.27 21.33
N TRP A 472 -23.71 -11.36 21.08
CA TRP A 472 -24.59 -10.19 21.13
C TRP A 472 -24.76 -9.67 22.56
N ASN A 473 -24.75 -8.34 22.72
CA ASN A 473 -25.03 -7.68 24.00
C ASN A 473 -25.70 -6.33 23.76
N ASP A 474 -26.92 -6.14 24.30
CA ASP A 474 -27.72 -4.94 24.12
C ASP A 474 -27.04 -3.69 24.68
N HIS A 475 -26.34 -3.77 25.82
CA HIS A 475 -25.63 -2.62 26.38
C HIS A 475 -24.45 -2.21 25.53
N VAL A 476 -23.71 -3.16 24.97
CA VAL A 476 -22.63 -2.89 24.02
C VAL A 476 -23.16 -2.24 22.75
N TYR A 477 -24.30 -2.72 22.26
CA TYR A 477 -24.95 -2.14 21.07
C TYR A 477 -25.40 -0.68 21.34
N GLU A 478 -26.07 -0.40 22.46
CA GLU A 478 -26.46 0.96 22.81
C GLU A 478 -25.25 1.89 23.00
N ALA A 479 -24.17 1.40 23.64
CA ALA A 479 -22.93 2.17 23.74
C ALA A 479 -22.35 2.50 22.37
N TRP A 480 -22.28 1.55 21.44
CA TRP A 480 -21.81 1.80 20.08
C TRP A 480 -22.73 2.72 19.27
N ARG A 481 -24.05 2.65 19.47
CA ARG A 481 -24.98 3.61 18.85
C ARG A 481 -24.70 5.04 19.31
N LEU A 482 -24.43 5.26 20.60
CA LEU A 482 -24.04 6.56 21.13
C LEU A 482 -22.71 7.02 20.52
N LEU A 483 -21.72 6.15 20.41
CA LEU A 483 -20.44 6.44 19.79
C LEU A 483 -20.59 6.75 18.30
N LEU A 484 -21.41 6.01 17.57
CA LEU A 484 -21.70 6.25 16.17
C LEU A 484 -22.46 7.56 15.94
N GLY A 485 -23.29 7.98 16.89
CA GLY A 485 -23.97 9.28 16.88
C GLY A 485 -23.10 10.46 17.37
N SER A 486 -21.84 10.22 17.77
CA SER A 486 -20.94 11.23 18.33
C SER A 486 -19.52 11.15 17.73
N VAL A 487 -18.57 10.57 18.45
CA VAL A 487 -17.14 10.58 18.07
C VAL A 487 -16.81 9.76 16.81
N TYR A 488 -17.65 8.81 16.45
CA TYR A 488 -17.53 8.04 15.20
C TYR A 488 -18.57 8.42 14.14
N GLY A 489 -19.32 9.51 14.35
CA GLY A 489 -20.38 9.94 13.45
C GLY A 489 -19.86 10.69 12.23
N GLU A 490 -20.76 10.96 11.30
CA GLU A 490 -20.50 11.70 10.04
C GLU A 490 -19.95 13.12 10.28
N PHE A 491 -20.31 13.73 11.41
CA PHE A 491 -19.89 15.08 11.77
C PHE A 491 -18.62 15.13 12.63
N ALA A 492 -18.03 13.97 12.93
CA ALA A 492 -16.76 13.92 13.63
C ALA A 492 -15.70 14.55 12.75
N ILE A 493 -15.33 15.70 13.12
CA ILE A 493 -14.26 16.60 12.70
C ILE A 493 -13.74 16.45 11.26
N LYS A 494 -13.91 17.53 10.51
CA LYS A 494 -13.20 17.79 9.26
C LYS A 494 -11.89 18.51 9.58
N GLY A 495 -10.78 17.82 9.59
CA GLY A 495 -9.46 18.41 9.82
C GLY A 495 -8.35 17.38 9.95
N GLU A 496 -7.14 17.85 10.12
CA GLU A 496 -5.97 16.99 10.31
C GLU A 496 -6.02 16.29 11.68
N GLY A 497 -6.73 15.17 11.71
CA GLY A 497 -6.88 14.32 12.86
C GLY A 497 -8.05 14.68 13.77
N THR A 498 -8.39 13.74 14.61
CA THR A 498 -9.43 13.85 15.62
C THR A 498 -8.97 14.73 16.78
N PHE A 499 -9.91 15.28 17.54
CA PHE A 499 -9.60 15.94 18.80
C PHE A 499 -9.03 14.93 19.79
N GLU A 500 -8.15 15.37 20.67
CA GLU A 500 -7.78 14.55 21.81
C GLU A 500 -9.04 14.24 22.63
N SER A 501 -9.32 12.95 22.80
CA SER A 501 -10.48 12.51 23.56
C SER A 501 -10.36 12.95 25.03
N ILE A 502 -11.49 13.27 25.65
CA ILE A 502 -11.53 13.58 27.07
C ILE A 502 -10.90 12.50 27.96
N PHE A 503 -10.86 11.26 27.48
CA PHE A 503 -10.21 10.14 28.19
C PHE A 503 -8.69 10.14 28.07
N CYS A 504 -8.16 10.79 27.03
CA CYS A 504 -6.72 10.89 26.78
C CYS A 504 -6.15 12.26 27.17
N ALA A 505 -7.00 13.28 27.28
CA ALA A 505 -6.60 14.63 27.62
C ALA A 505 -6.09 14.70 29.07
N ARG A 506 -4.95 15.38 29.26
CA ARG A 506 -4.44 15.64 30.61
C ARG A 506 -5.29 16.72 31.27
N PRO A 507 -5.64 16.57 32.55
CA PRO A 507 -6.28 17.63 33.30
C PRO A 507 -5.44 18.92 33.28
N GLY A 508 -6.04 20.05 32.94
CA GLY A 508 -5.39 21.36 32.90
C GLY A 508 -6.37 22.46 33.28
N LEU A 509 -5.84 23.60 33.72
CA LEU A 509 -6.64 24.79 34.03
C LEU A 509 -6.99 25.58 32.76
N ASP A 510 -6.20 25.42 31.72
CA ASP A 510 -6.40 26.07 30.42
C ASP A 510 -6.98 25.10 29.43
N VAL A 511 -8.11 25.46 28.80
CA VAL A 511 -8.69 24.70 27.69
C VAL A 511 -7.91 25.04 26.41
N THR A 512 -6.69 24.57 26.33
CA THR A 512 -5.89 24.70 25.11
C THR A 512 -5.87 23.37 24.36
N SER A 513 -6.03 23.42 23.05
CA SER A 513 -5.83 22.24 22.24
C SER A 513 -4.38 21.77 22.37
N VAL A 514 -4.18 20.48 22.60
CA VAL A 514 -2.85 19.87 22.71
C VAL A 514 -2.12 19.88 21.36
N SER A 515 -2.83 20.06 20.28
CA SER A 515 -2.32 20.14 18.92
C SER A 515 -2.41 21.56 18.40
N THR A 516 -1.30 22.08 17.85
CA THR A 516 -1.25 23.42 17.24
C THR A 516 -2.08 23.54 15.95
N TRP A 517 -2.44 22.43 15.35
CA TRP A 517 -3.27 22.34 14.13
C TRP A 517 -4.63 21.68 14.36
N GLY A 518 -4.94 21.26 15.56
CA GLY A 518 -6.30 20.84 15.91
C GLY A 518 -7.27 22.01 16.03
N PRO A 519 -8.58 21.82 15.85
CA PRO A 519 -9.57 22.82 16.17
C PRO A 519 -9.45 23.24 17.62
N LYS A 520 -9.51 24.55 17.88
CA LYS A 520 -9.48 25.14 19.22
C LYS A 520 -10.88 25.18 19.80
#